data_dc00d6c2812826e3f20247ab37ad7954
#
_entry.id   dc00d6c2812826e3f20247ab37ad7954
#
_cell.length_a   1.000
_cell.length_b   1.000
_cell.length_c   1.000
_cell.angle_alpha   90.00
_cell.angle_beta   90.00
_cell.angle_gamma   90.00
#
_symmetry.space_group_name_H-M   'P 1'
#
loop_
_entity.id
_entity.type
_entity.pdbx_description
1 polymer ?
#
loop_
_entity_poly.entity_id
_entity_poly.type
_entity_poly.pdbx_seq_one_letter_code
_entity_poly.pdbx_strand_id
1 'polypeptide(L)'
;AQREYNLEKAAELQYGKLPQIKQELERLEAQVSEKDRSLVHECVTEEEIAKIVAKWTGIPVAKLTESERNKTLHLGDELHKRVVGQDVAVQLVSDSIIRSKAGIKDPTKPIGSFLFLGPTGVGKTELAKSLAAALFDNEANMVRIDMSEYMEKHSVARLIGAPPGYVGYDEGGQLTEAVRRKPYSVVLFDEVEKAHPDVFNVLLQVLDDGRITDSKGKTVDFKNTILIMTSNIGSEYLLEGIDENGEIKPEASAQVMAGLKNHFRPEFLNRLDEIIMFKPLDKASISGIVNLLLADLNKRIADKELTLKLTDAAMDHVIEAGYDPHYGARPLKRYLQKNVETLVAKSILSNELRAGDTITLDYDGNALYIKK
;
A
#
# COMPACT_ATOMS: atom_id res chain seq x y z
N ALA A 1 -1.67 -60.15 -16.55
CA ALA A 1 -2.59 -61.01 -15.81
C ALA A 1 -3.96 -61.08 -16.48
N GLN A 2 -4.65 -59.97 -16.73
CA GLN A 2 -5.96 -59.98 -17.45
C GLN A 2 -5.87 -60.51 -18.89
N ARG A 3 -4.82 -60.17 -19.65
CA ARG A 3 -4.57 -60.67 -21.01
C ARG A 3 -4.19 -62.14 -21.07
N GLU A 4 -3.72 -62.71 -19.99
CA GLU A 4 -3.32 -64.10 -19.82
C GLU A 4 -4.39 -64.93 -19.13
N TYR A 5 -5.60 -64.39 -18.91
CA TYR A 5 -6.72 -65.03 -18.22
C TYR A 5 -6.42 -65.53 -16.80
N ASN A 6 -5.38 -64.97 -16.14
CA ASN A 6 -5.05 -65.30 -14.75
C ASN A 6 -5.85 -64.35 -13.81
N LEU A 7 -7.10 -64.72 -13.61
CA LEU A 7 -8.08 -63.93 -12.81
C LEU A 7 -7.68 -63.81 -11.31
N GLU A 8 -7.06 -64.85 -10.78
CA GLU A 8 -6.62 -64.83 -9.36
C GLU A 8 -5.55 -63.76 -9.13
N LYS A 9 -4.54 -63.74 -10.00
CA LYS A 9 -3.47 -62.75 -9.95
C LYS A 9 -3.93 -61.33 -10.30
N ALA A 10 -4.92 -61.23 -11.14
CA ALA A 10 -5.54 -59.94 -11.49
C ALA A 10 -6.31 -59.38 -10.26
N ALA A 11 -7.05 -60.21 -9.56
CA ALA A 11 -7.79 -59.83 -8.34
C ALA A 11 -6.82 -59.45 -7.20
N GLU A 12 -5.74 -60.23 -6.97
CA GLU A 12 -4.70 -59.90 -5.98
C GLU A 12 -4.05 -58.53 -6.22
N LEU A 13 -3.74 -58.25 -7.48
CA LEU A 13 -3.13 -56.97 -7.85
C LEU A 13 -4.11 -55.79 -7.75
N GLN A 14 -5.36 -56.00 -8.18
CA GLN A 14 -6.35 -54.93 -8.24
C GLN A 14 -6.95 -54.58 -6.89
N TYR A 15 -7.21 -55.56 -6.05
CA TYR A 15 -7.84 -55.38 -4.74
C TYR A 15 -6.87 -55.45 -3.53
N GLY A 16 -5.68 -56.00 -3.70
CA GLY A 16 -4.67 -56.09 -2.69
C GLY A 16 -3.57 -55.05 -2.85
N LYS A 17 -2.75 -55.17 -3.91
CA LYS A 17 -1.54 -54.33 -4.04
C LYS A 17 -1.78 -52.92 -4.52
N LEU A 18 -2.72 -52.70 -5.41
CA LEU A 18 -2.97 -51.38 -6.02
C LEU A 18 -3.52 -50.38 -4.99
N PRO A 19 -4.46 -50.74 -4.09
CA PRO A 19 -4.88 -49.86 -3.02
C PRO A 19 -3.77 -49.52 -2.04
N GLN A 20 -2.93 -50.48 -1.68
CA GLN A 20 -1.81 -50.26 -0.77
C GLN A 20 -0.77 -49.30 -1.34
N ILE A 21 -0.41 -49.48 -2.61
CA ILE A 21 0.52 -48.57 -3.30
C ILE A 21 -0.06 -47.17 -3.45
N LYS A 22 -1.37 -47.05 -3.73
CA LYS A 22 -2.04 -45.73 -3.76
C LYS A 22 -2.01 -45.04 -2.42
N GLN A 23 -2.27 -45.77 -1.35
CA GLN A 23 -2.25 -45.18 0.01
C GLN A 23 -0.83 -44.77 0.44
N GLU A 24 0.18 -45.52 0.02
CA GLU A 24 1.59 -45.21 0.27
C GLU A 24 2.05 -43.99 -0.56
N LEU A 25 1.57 -43.86 -1.79
CA LEU A 25 1.81 -42.71 -2.66
C LEU A 25 1.18 -41.43 -2.06
N GLU A 26 -0.09 -41.48 -1.65
CA GLU A 26 -0.76 -40.36 -0.99
C GLU A 26 -0.03 -39.93 0.30
N ARG A 27 0.46 -40.92 1.08
CA ARG A 27 1.23 -40.64 2.30
C ARG A 27 2.58 -39.98 2.00
N LEU A 28 3.27 -40.42 0.96
CA LEU A 28 4.55 -39.84 0.53
C LEU A 28 4.34 -38.46 -0.08
N GLU A 29 3.29 -38.24 -0.88
CA GLU A 29 2.92 -36.94 -1.43
C GLU A 29 2.59 -35.94 -0.32
N ALA A 30 1.87 -36.36 0.74
CA ALA A 30 1.61 -35.53 1.89
C ALA A 30 2.89 -35.16 2.66
N GLN A 31 3.83 -36.11 2.82
CA GLN A 31 5.13 -35.86 3.46
C GLN A 31 6.04 -34.94 2.65
N VAL A 32 5.99 -35.02 1.32
CA VAL A 32 6.74 -34.15 0.42
C VAL A 32 6.17 -32.74 0.47
N SER A 33 4.85 -32.59 0.44
CA SER A 33 4.18 -31.29 0.56
C SER A 33 4.52 -30.52 1.86
N GLU A 34 4.75 -31.23 2.98
CA GLU A 34 5.20 -30.61 4.22
C GLU A 34 6.70 -30.25 4.24
N LYS A 35 7.53 -30.96 3.48
CA LYS A 35 8.98 -30.74 3.45
C LYS A 35 9.46 -29.79 2.35
N ASP A 36 8.65 -29.51 1.34
CA ASP A 36 9.04 -28.71 0.17
C ASP A 36 8.95 -27.20 0.42
N ARG A 37 9.80 -26.72 1.33
CA ARG A 37 10.32 -25.35 1.27
C ARG A 37 11.63 -25.29 0.48
N SER A 38 11.87 -26.24 -0.41
CA SER A 38 13.08 -26.27 -1.23
C SER A 38 12.97 -25.28 -2.40
N LEU A 39 14.11 -24.68 -2.75
CA LEU A 39 14.26 -23.70 -3.85
C LEU A 39 14.00 -24.28 -5.27
N VAL A 40 13.68 -25.55 -5.37
CA VAL A 40 13.46 -26.25 -6.64
C VAL A 40 12.17 -27.07 -6.54
N HIS A 41 11.15 -26.65 -7.29
CA HIS A 41 9.90 -27.38 -7.43
C HIS A 41 10.01 -28.40 -8.57
N GLU A 42 9.64 -29.65 -8.35
CA GLU A 42 9.66 -30.71 -9.36
C GLU A 42 8.53 -30.58 -10.39
N CYS A 43 7.50 -29.83 -10.07
CA CYS A 43 6.34 -29.61 -10.94
C CYS A 43 6.17 -28.12 -11.25
N VAL A 44 5.96 -27.78 -12.52
CA VAL A 44 5.58 -26.43 -12.93
C VAL A 44 4.09 -26.25 -12.66
N THR A 45 3.76 -25.38 -11.69
CA THR A 45 2.40 -25.04 -11.34
C THR A 45 1.90 -23.80 -12.10
N GLU A 46 0.58 -23.61 -12.16
CA GLU A 46 -0.01 -22.39 -12.73
C GLU A 46 0.51 -21.13 -12.05
N GLU A 47 0.77 -21.18 -10.72
CA GLU A 47 1.33 -20.06 -9.97
C GLU A 47 2.76 -19.71 -10.38
N GLU A 48 3.58 -20.69 -10.72
CA GLU A 48 4.94 -20.45 -11.19
C GLU A 48 4.95 -19.82 -12.57
N ILE A 49 4.11 -20.33 -13.47
CA ILE A 49 3.91 -19.71 -14.79
C ILE A 49 3.40 -18.28 -14.63
N ALA A 50 2.43 -18.06 -13.74
CA ALA A 50 1.89 -16.74 -13.44
C ALA A 50 2.97 -15.78 -12.92
N LYS A 51 3.85 -16.22 -12.02
CA LYS A 51 5.00 -15.43 -11.53
C LYS A 51 5.97 -15.04 -12.65
N ILE A 52 6.27 -15.95 -13.56
CA ILE A 52 7.17 -15.68 -14.70
C ILE A 52 6.52 -14.68 -15.65
N VAL A 53 5.26 -14.89 -16.00
CA VAL A 53 4.49 -13.99 -16.87
C VAL A 53 4.38 -12.60 -16.23
N ALA A 54 4.10 -12.53 -14.93
CA ALA A 54 4.06 -11.26 -14.20
C ALA A 54 5.41 -10.52 -14.24
N LYS A 55 6.52 -11.24 -14.12
CA LYS A 55 7.86 -10.66 -14.21
C LYS A 55 8.17 -10.10 -15.61
N TRP A 56 7.68 -10.72 -16.66
CA TRP A 56 7.91 -10.28 -18.05
C TRP A 56 7.00 -9.15 -18.47
N THR A 57 5.73 -9.21 -18.05
CA THR A 57 4.67 -8.29 -18.51
C THR A 57 4.43 -7.12 -17.57
N GLY A 58 4.88 -7.20 -16.31
CA GLY A 58 4.54 -6.26 -15.23
C GLY A 58 3.09 -6.43 -14.73
N ILE A 59 2.37 -7.48 -15.17
CA ILE A 59 1.02 -7.79 -14.69
C ILE A 59 1.12 -8.51 -13.35
N PRO A 60 0.49 -8.04 -12.27
CA PRO A 60 0.53 -8.71 -10.96
C PRO A 60 0.01 -10.14 -11.02
N VAL A 61 0.64 -11.06 -10.26
CA VAL A 61 0.25 -12.48 -10.19
C VAL A 61 -1.21 -12.61 -9.77
N ALA A 62 -1.68 -11.76 -8.86
CA ALA A 62 -3.06 -11.75 -8.40
C ALA A 62 -4.11 -11.63 -9.52
N LYS A 63 -3.76 -11.03 -10.66
CA LYS A 63 -4.66 -10.98 -11.83
C LYS A 63 -4.72 -12.27 -12.64
N LEU A 64 -3.83 -13.23 -12.36
CA LEU A 64 -3.67 -14.47 -13.10
C LEU A 64 -4.22 -15.69 -12.34
N THR A 65 -4.68 -15.52 -11.10
CA THR A 65 -5.16 -16.61 -10.24
C THR A 65 -6.52 -16.31 -9.60
N GLU A 66 -7.29 -17.36 -9.25
CA GLU A 66 -8.61 -17.23 -8.58
C GLU A 66 -8.57 -16.59 -7.18
N SER A 67 -7.38 -16.51 -6.57
CA SER A 67 -7.22 -15.89 -5.24
C SER A 67 -7.50 -14.38 -5.21
N GLU A 68 -7.61 -13.73 -6.39
CA GLU A 68 -7.87 -12.29 -6.51
C GLU A 68 -9.24 -11.87 -5.91
N ARG A 69 -10.26 -12.71 -6.07
CA ARG A 69 -11.60 -12.42 -5.50
C ARG A 69 -11.54 -12.32 -3.98
N ASN A 70 -10.88 -13.28 -3.35
CA ASN A 70 -10.74 -13.29 -1.89
C ASN A 70 -9.90 -12.13 -1.39
N LYS A 71 -8.78 -11.83 -2.04
CA LYS A 71 -7.94 -10.66 -1.71
C LYS A 71 -8.73 -9.34 -1.81
N THR A 72 -9.56 -9.20 -2.86
CA THR A 72 -10.37 -7.99 -3.05
C THR A 72 -11.47 -7.87 -2.00
N LEU A 73 -12.13 -8.97 -1.62
CA LEU A 73 -13.17 -8.98 -0.59
C LEU A 73 -12.61 -8.62 0.80
N HIS A 74 -11.37 -9.02 1.10
CA HIS A 74 -10.69 -8.73 2.36
C HIS A 74 -9.70 -7.56 2.27
N LEU A 75 -9.84 -6.71 1.25
CA LEU A 75 -8.94 -5.58 1.03
C LEU A 75 -8.89 -4.64 2.24
N GLY A 76 -10.05 -4.36 2.86
CA GLY A 76 -10.12 -3.53 4.06
C GLY A 76 -9.27 -4.08 5.20
N ASP A 77 -9.35 -5.38 5.47
CA ASP A 77 -8.56 -6.04 6.53
C ASP A 77 -7.05 -5.95 6.25
N GLU A 78 -6.65 -6.13 4.99
CA GLU A 78 -5.24 -5.99 4.58
C GLU A 78 -4.73 -4.55 4.76
N LEU A 79 -5.54 -3.56 4.42
CA LEU A 79 -5.19 -2.15 4.58
C LEU A 79 -5.07 -1.77 6.06
N HIS A 80 -5.96 -2.28 6.92
CA HIS A 80 -5.92 -2.04 8.38
C HIS A 80 -4.69 -2.62 9.07
N LYS A 81 -4.00 -3.60 8.49
CA LYS A 81 -2.72 -4.07 9.01
C LYS A 81 -1.63 -2.99 9.03
N ARG A 82 -1.79 -1.94 8.23
CA ARG A 82 -0.80 -0.86 8.06
C ARG A 82 -1.35 0.54 8.33
N VAL A 83 -2.64 0.73 8.12
CA VAL A 83 -3.33 2.02 8.30
C VAL A 83 -4.18 1.95 9.55
N VAL A 84 -3.85 2.76 10.54
CA VAL A 84 -4.51 2.77 11.84
C VAL A 84 -5.40 4.01 11.97
N GLY A 85 -6.59 3.84 12.53
CA GLY A 85 -7.48 4.93 12.92
C GLY A 85 -8.18 5.68 11.77
N GLN A 86 -8.23 5.10 10.55
CA GLN A 86 -8.84 5.70 9.36
C GLN A 86 -9.90 4.77 8.74
N ASP A 87 -10.78 4.21 9.57
CA ASP A 87 -11.71 3.15 9.17
C ASP A 87 -12.62 3.57 8.03
N VAL A 88 -13.18 4.79 8.09
CA VAL A 88 -14.03 5.36 7.03
C VAL A 88 -13.27 5.49 5.71
N ALA A 89 -12.01 5.96 5.76
CA ALA A 89 -11.21 6.12 4.57
C ALA A 89 -10.87 4.78 3.92
N VAL A 90 -10.50 3.77 4.71
CA VAL A 90 -10.22 2.42 4.25
C VAL A 90 -11.47 1.79 3.65
N GLN A 91 -12.62 1.93 4.29
CA GLN A 91 -13.89 1.39 3.81
C GLN A 91 -14.29 1.98 2.45
N LEU A 92 -14.30 3.32 2.31
CA LEU A 92 -14.67 4.01 1.07
C LEU A 92 -13.76 3.61 -0.11
N VAL A 93 -12.45 3.52 0.14
CA VAL A 93 -11.50 3.06 -0.88
C VAL A 93 -11.75 1.61 -1.26
N SER A 94 -11.92 0.72 -0.28
CA SER A 94 -12.16 -0.71 -0.51
C SER A 94 -13.45 -0.94 -1.31
N ASP A 95 -14.54 -0.27 -0.94
CA ASP A 95 -15.83 -0.39 -1.63
C ASP A 95 -15.74 0.11 -3.08
N SER A 96 -15.03 1.21 -3.33
CA SER A 96 -14.82 1.72 -4.69
C SER A 96 -14.04 0.73 -5.55
N ILE A 97 -12.99 0.11 -4.99
CA ILE A 97 -12.19 -0.89 -5.68
C ILE A 97 -12.99 -2.17 -5.93
N ILE A 98 -13.79 -2.62 -4.96
CA ILE A 98 -14.68 -3.77 -5.11
C ILE A 98 -15.67 -3.52 -6.26
N ARG A 99 -16.30 -2.34 -6.34
CA ARG A 99 -17.20 -1.96 -7.45
C ARG A 99 -16.50 -2.05 -8.81
N SER A 100 -15.27 -1.55 -8.89
CA SER A 100 -14.47 -1.61 -10.13
C SER A 100 -14.10 -3.04 -10.52
N LYS A 101 -13.63 -3.84 -9.57
CA LYS A 101 -13.23 -5.23 -9.80
C LYS A 101 -14.40 -6.16 -10.11
N ALA A 102 -15.59 -5.85 -9.59
CA ALA A 102 -16.83 -6.54 -9.92
C ALA A 102 -17.34 -6.23 -11.35
N GLY A 103 -16.70 -5.31 -12.09
CA GLY A 103 -17.10 -4.94 -13.44
C GLY A 103 -18.35 -4.06 -13.52
N ILE A 104 -18.78 -3.47 -12.40
CA ILE A 104 -19.94 -2.56 -12.34
C ILE A 104 -19.56 -1.15 -12.78
N LYS A 105 -18.30 -0.77 -12.56
CA LYS A 105 -17.75 0.53 -12.98
C LYS A 105 -17.46 0.54 -14.49
N ASP A 106 -17.49 1.72 -15.08
CA ASP A 106 -17.13 1.95 -16.49
C ASP A 106 -15.68 1.44 -16.77
N PRO A 107 -15.50 0.45 -17.66
CA PRO A 107 -14.20 -0.16 -17.93
C PRO A 107 -13.23 0.76 -18.68
N THR A 108 -13.69 1.91 -19.16
CA THR A 108 -12.84 2.90 -19.84
C THR A 108 -12.10 3.80 -18.85
N LYS A 109 -12.50 3.83 -17.59
CA LYS A 109 -11.94 4.68 -16.54
C LYS A 109 -10.88 3.93 -15.70
N PRO A 110 -10.03 4.66 -14.96
CA PRO A 110 -9.12 4.07 -13.96
C PRO A 110 -9.86 3.19 -12.93
N ILE A 111 -9.17 2.23 -12.31
CA ILE A 111 -9.73 1.35 -11.26
C ILE A 111 -10.35 2.18 -10.13
N GLY A 112 -9.66 3.25 -9.71
CA GLY A 112 -10.13 4.18 -8.70
C GLY A 112 -9.50 5.55 -8.86
N SER A 113 -10.23 6.59 -8.46
CA SER A 113 -9.79 7.99 -8.47
C SER A 113 -10.24 8.66 -7.18
N PHE A 114 -9.26 9.02 -6.32
CA PHE A 114 -9.51 9.46 -4.96
C PHE A 114 -8.83 10.79 -4.67
N LEU A 115 -9.52 11.66 -3.92
CA LEU A 115 -8.92 12.85 -3.32
C LEU A 115 -8.88 12.67 -1.80
N PHE A 116 -7.67 12.58 -1.24
CA PHE A 116 -7.41 12.42 0.18
C PHE A 116 -7.16 13.78 0.82
N LEU A 117 -8.01 14.17 1.75
CA LEU A 117 -7.96 15.44 2.46
C LEU A 117 -7.60 15.23 3.92
N GLY A 118 -6.88 16.16 4.50
CA GLY A 118 -6.59 16.13 5.93
C GLY A 118 -5.20 16.60 6.28
N PRO A 119 -4.90 16.74 7.57
CA PRO A 119 -3.62 17.24 8.04
C PRO A 119 -2.45 16.35 7.64
N THR A 120 -1.25 16.87 7.80
CA THR A 120 -0.03 16.11 7.49
C THR A 120 0.15 14.97 8.51
N GLY A 121 0.65 13.82 8.05
CA GLY A 121 1.02 12.71 8.94
C GLY A 121 -0.12 11.86 9.48
N VAL A 122 -1.33 11.94 8.91
CA VAL A 122 -2.50 11.15 9.31
C VAL A 122 -2.65 9.81 8.57
N GLY A 123 -1.74 9.49 7.63
CA GLY A 123 -1.74 8.20 6.94
C GLY A 123 -2.11 8.24 5.46
N LYS A 124 -2.36 9.41 4.83
CA LYS A 124 -2.74 9.53 3.40
C LYS A 124 -1.78 8.77 2.47
N THR A 125 -0.49 9.04 2.57
CA THR A 125 0.55 8.37 1.76
C THR A 125 0.72 6.90 2.14
N GLU A 126 0.51 6.53 3.41
CA GLU A 126 0.62 5.14 3.85
C GLU A 126 -0.53 4.29 3.28
N LEU A 127 -1.75 4.83 3.21
CA LEU A 127 -2.85 4.15 2.54
C LEU A 127 -2.56 3.91 1.05
N ALA A 128 -1.96 4.89 0.35
CA ALA A 128 -1.54 4.72 -1.04
C ALA A 128 -0.50 3.60 -1.22
N LYS A 129 0.49 3.52 -0.33
CA LYS A 129 1.50 2.43 -0.32
C LYS A 129 0.87 1.07 -0.02
N SER A 130 -0.03 1.03 0.96
CA SER A 130 -0.73 -0.20 1.34
C SER A 130 -1.58 -0.72 0.19
N LEU A 131 -2.24 0.16 -0.57
CA LEU A 131 -2.98 -0.19 -1.79
C LEU A 131 -2.07 -0.76 -2.87
N ALA A 132 -0.90 -0.15 -3.10
CA ALA A 132 0.06 -0.66 -4.07
C ALA A 132 0.55 -2.06 -3.69
N ALA A 133 0.84 -2.30 -2.40
CA ALA A 133 1.25 -3.59 -1.89
C ALA A 133 0.12 -4.65 -1.99
N ALA A 134 -1.12 -4.30 -1.61
CA ALA A 134 -2.24 -5.23 -1.58
C ALA A 134 -2.75 -5.61 -2.98
N LEU A 135 -2.83 -4.65 -3.91
CA LEU A 135 -3.42 -4.85 -5.23
C LEU A 135 -2.40 -5.16 -6.34
N PHE A 136 -1.17 -4.72 -6.17
CA PHE A 136 -0.10 -4.87 -7.16
C PHE A 136 1.14 -5.57 -6.59
N ASP A 137 0.99 -6.29 -5.46
CA ASP A 137 1.96 -7.16 -4.81
C ASP A 137 3.28 -6.48 -4.37
N ASN A 138 3.47 -5.18 -4.64
CA ASN A 138 4.68 -4.45 -4.27
C ASN A 138 4.43 -2.96 -4.10
N GLU A 139 4.94 -2.37 -3.02
CA GLU A 139 4.93 -0.91 -2.80
C GLU A 139 5.68 -0.13 -3.90
N ALA A 140 6.67 -0.75 -4.56
CA ALA A 140 7.40 -0.14 -5.67
C ALA A 140 6.51 0.09 -6.90
N ASN A 141 5.30 -0.50 -6.96
CA ASN A 141 4.29 -0.22 -7.96
C ASN A 141 3.47 1.05 -7.63
N MET A 142 4.02 1.94 -6.82
CA MET A 142 3.53 3.30 -6.63
C MET A 142 4.41 4.28 -7.39
N VAL A 143 3.77 5.11 -8.21
CA VAL A 143 4.38 6.27 -8.88
C VAL A 143 4.00 7.51 -8.08
N ARG A 144 4.95 8.18 -7.47
CA ARG A 144 4.71 9.42 -6.72
C ARG A 144 5.18 10.63 -7.52
N ILE A 145 4.30 11.62 -7.65
CA ILE A 145 4.55 12.89 -8.31
C ILE A 145 4.21 14.00 -7.32
N ASP A 146 5.20 14.80 -6.96
CA ASP A 146 5.03 15.94 -6.08
C ASP A 146 4.56 17.15 -6.89
N MET A 147 3.36 17.63 -6.62
CA MET A 147 2.76 18.73 -7.38
C MET A 147 3.38 20.08 -7.08
N SER A 148 4.19 20.20 -6.03
CA SER A 148 4.99 21.42 -5.79
C SER A 148 6.05 21.67 -6.88
N GLU A 149 6.44 20.64 -7.64
CA GLU A 149 7.32 20.79 -8.81
C GLU A 149 6.58 21.28 -10.07
N TYR A 150 5.25 21.37 -10.04
CA TYR A 150 4.38 21.68 -11.18
C TYR A 150 3.53 22.93 -10.95
N MET A 151 4.08 23.89 -10.21
CA MET A 151 3.42 25.17 -9.91
C MET A 151 3.36 26.12 -11.11
N GLU A 152 4.26 25.96 -12.07
CA GLU A 152 4.38 26.84 -13.21
C GLU A 152 3.85 26.19 -14.51
N LYS A 153 3.30 27.02 -15.40
CA LYS A 153 2.69 26.55 -16.65
C LYS A 153 3.62 25.67 -17.50
N HIS A 154 4.88 26.05 -17.61
CA HIS A 154 5.85 25.29 -18.42
C HIS A 154 6.20 23.91 -17.80
N SER A 155 6.04 23.75 -16.49
CA SER A 155 6.30 22.46 -15.84
C SER A 155 5.27 21.39 -16.19
N VAL A 156 4.06 21.78 -16.65
CA VAL A 156 3.03 20.82 -17.11
C VAL A 156 3.54 19.97 -18.28
N ALA A 157 4.35 20.57 -19.17
CA ALA A 157 4.98 19.83 -20.26
C ALA A 157 5.90 18.69 -19.76
N ARG A 158 6.44 18.79 -18.55
CA ARG A 158 7.22 17.69 -17.95
C ARG A 158 6.38 16.46 -17.60
N LEU A 159 5.06 16.63 -17.36
CA LEU A 159 4.17 15.49 -17.05
C LEU A 159 3.90 14.63 -18.28
N ILE A 160 3.62 15.26 -19.44
CA ILE A 160 3.18 14.58 -20.67
C ILE A 160 4.24 14.59 -21.78
N GLY A 161 5.35 15.29 -21.57
CA GLY A 161 6.45 15.47 -22.52
C GLY A 161 6.43 16.88 -23.16
N ALA A 162 7.63 17.37 -23.53
CA ALA A 162 7.79 18.62 -24.22
C ALA A 162 7.38 18.49 -25.71
N PRO A 163 6.80 19.53 -26.32
CA PRO A 163 6.51 19.54 -27.75
C PRO A 163 7.79 19.44 -28.61
N PRO A 164 7.69 19.00 -29.88
CA PRO A 164 8.82 18.96 -30.79
C PRO A 164 9.56 20.30 -30.86
N GLY A 165 10.89 20.26 -30.78
CA GLY A 165 11.76 21.44 -30.82
C GLY A 165 12.01 22.10 -29.47
N TYR A 166 11.42 21.64 -28.39
CA TYR A 166 11.72 22.14 -27.03
C TYR A 166 12.69 21.20 -26.30
N VAL A 167 13.44 21.77 -25.34
CA VAL A 167 14.35 21.00 -24.45
C VAL A 167 13.56 19.98 -23.66
N GLY A 168 14.05 18.71 -23.62
CA GLY A 168 13.39 17.59 -22.93
C GLY A 168 12.40 16.78 -23.82
N TYR A 169 12.28 17.07 -25.12
CA TYR A 169 11.44 16.30 -26.03
C TYR A 169 11.79 14.80 -26.06
N ASP A 170 13.08 14.48 -26.06
CA ASP A 170 13.54 13.08 -26.11
C ASP A 170 13.34 12.31 -24.81
N GLU A 171 13.24 12.99 -23.69
CA GLU A 171 13.08 12.37 -22.36
C GLU A 171 11.66 11.80 -22.13
N GLY A 172 10.65 12.33 -22.86
CA GLY A 172 9.25 11.97 -22.63
C GLY A 172 8.65 12.62 -21.38
N GLY A 173 7.38 12.37 -21.12
CA GLY A 173 6.70 12.91 -19.93
C GLY A 173 6.91 12.02 -18.70
N GLN A 174 7.17 12.63 -17.55
CA GLN A 174 7.40 11.89 -16.31
C GLN A 174 6.21 10.99 -15.93
N LEU A 175 4.99 11.50 -16.02
CA LEU A 175 3.78 10.73 -15.75
C LEU A 175 3.57 9.64 -16.80
N THR A 176 3.63 10.02 -18.08
CA THR A 176 3.35 9.08 -19.19
C THR A 176 4.37 7.96 -19.27
N GLU A 177 5.66 8.26 -19.10
CA GLU A 177 6.71 7.23 -19.07
C GLU A 177 6.62 6.32 -17.84
N ALA A 178 6.32 6.88 -16.66
CA ALA A 178 6.18 6.08 -15.45
C ALA A 178 5.04 5.07 -15.55
N VAL A 179 3.85 5.51 -16.01
CA VAL A 179 2.69 4.63 -16.18
C VAL A 179 2.88 3.66 -17.35
N ARG A 180 3.52 4.06 -18.44
CA ARG A 180 3.84 3.15 -19.52
C ARG A 180 4.75 2.00 -19.09
N ARG A 181 5.70 2.27 -18.18
CA ARG A 181 6.59 1.23 -17.60
C ARG A 181 5.90 0.40 -16.53
N LYS A 182 4.94 0.98 -15.81
CA LYS A 182 4.18 0.33 -14.74
C LYS A 182 2.69 0.53 -14.94
N PRO A 183 2.07 -0.18 -15.90
CA PRO A 183 0.64 0.01 -16.22
C PRO A 183 -0.31 -0.43 -15.10
N TYR A 184 0.17 -1.25 -14.18
CA TYR A 184 -0.52 -1.65 -12.95
C TYR A 184 0.15 -0.96 -11.77
N SER A 185 -0.32 0.22 -11.42
CA SER A 185 0.29 1.04 -10.37
C SER A 185 -0.71 1.94 -9.67
N VAL A 186 -0.33 2.36 -8.47
CA VAL A 186 -0.95 3.50 -7.79
C VAL A 186 -0.19 4.75 -8.20
N VAL A 187 -0.88 5.71 -8.77
CA VAL A 187 -0.31 7.02 -9.12
C VAL A 187 -0.73 8.02 -8.06
N LEU A 188 0.22 8.46 -7.25
CA LEU A 188 0.02 9.40 -6.17
C LEU A 188 0.48 10.80 -6.60
N PHE A 189 -0.46 11.74 -6.70
CA PHE A 189 -0.21 13.17 -6.87
C PHE A 189 -0.25 13.82 -5.49
N ASP A 190 0.91 14.21 -4.98
CA ASP A 190 1.03 14.77 -3.64
C ASP A 190 0.91 16.30 -3.68
N GLU A 191 0.16 16.90 -2.73
CA GLU A 191 -0.06 18.32 -2.58
C GLU A 191 -0.67 18.98 -3.85
N VAL A 192 -1.78 18.39 -4.36
CA VAL A 192 -2.40 18.83 -5.62
C VAL A 192 -2.86 20.28 -5.62
N GLU A 193 -3.11 20.88 -4.46
CA GLU A 193 -3.45 22.29 -4.32
C GLU A 193 -2.35 23.24 -4.78
N LYS A 194 -1.10 22.77 -4.89
CA LYS A 194 0.03 23.58 -5.36
C LYS A 194 0.18 23.56 -6.88
N ALA A 195 -0.49 22.63 -7.57
CA ALA A 195 -0.34 22.44 -8.99
C ALA A 195 -0.88 23.64 -9.81
N HIS A 196 -0.22 23.95 -10.95
CA HIS A 196 -0.77 24.88 -11.91
C HIS A 196 -2.13 24.39 -12.44
N PRO A 197 -3.12 25.28 -12.69
CA PRO A 197 -4.46 24.90 -13.19
C PRO A 197 -4.46 24.01 -14.44
N ASP A 198 -3.46 24.14 -15.32
CA ASP A 198 -3.36 23.31 -16.54
C ASP A 198 -3.05 21.84 -16.25
N VAL A 199 -2.50 21.50 -15.08
CA VAL A 199 -2.33 20.10 -14.62
C VAL A 199 -3.68 19.41 -14.53
N PHE A 200 -4.71 20.10 -14.03
CA PHE A 200 -6.04 19.52 -13.90
C PHE A 200 -6.70 19.23 -15.25
N ASN A 201 -6.36 19.97 -16.31
CA ASN A 201 -6.84 19.66 -17.66
C ASN A 201 -6.26 18.30 -18.15
N VAL A 202 -5.00 18.00 -17.79
CA VAL A 202 -4.38 16.70 -18.09
C VAL A 202 -5.04 15.59 -17.27
N LEU A 203 -5.27 15.84 -15.97
CA LEU A 203 -5.92 14.86 -15.09
C LEU A 203 -7.38 14.60 -15.51
N LEU A 204 -8.13 15.60 -15.95
CA LEU A 204 -9.49 15.42 -16.47
C LEU A 204 -9.52 14.43 -17.63
N GLN A 205 -8.55 14.51 -18.56
CA GLN A 205 -8.46 13.55 -19.66
C GLN A 205 -8.26 12.11 -19.17
N VAL A 206 -7.44 11.92 -18.13
CA VAL A 206 -7.26 10.60 -17.51
C VAL A 206 -8.53 10.11 -16.84
N LEU A 207 -9.21 10.99 -16.10
CA LEU A 207 -10.42 10.65 -15.34
C LEU A 207 -11.60 10.33 -16.26
N ASP A 208 -11.70 10.95 -17.42
CA ASP A 208 -12.78 10.73 -18.38
C ASP A 208 -12.51 9.57 -19.33
N ASP A 209 -11.32 9.54 -19.96
CA ASP A 209 -11.00 8.60 -21.05
C ASP A 209 -10.10 7.43 -20.59
N GLY A 210 -9.56 7.47 -19.35
CA GLY A 210 -8.61 6.48 -18.86
C GLY A 210 -7.31 6.41 -19.66
N ARG A 211 -6.96 7.46 -20.40
CA ARG A 211 -5.76 7.51 -21.24
C ARG A 211 -5.27 8.94 -21.46
N ILE A 212 -4.00 9.08 -21.78
CA ILE A 212 -3.39 10.35 -22.21
C ILE A 212 -2.57 10.09 -23.47
N THR A 213 -2.56 11.04 -24.40
CA THR A 213 -1.61 11.06 -25.53
C THR A 213 -0.43 11.94 -25.15
N ASP A 214 0.77 11.39 -25.17
CA ASP A 214 2.00 12.12 -24.90
C ASP A 214 2.37 13.08 -26.05
N SER A 215 3.38 13.91 -25.84
CA SER A 215 3.87 14.84 -26.84
C SER A 215 4.44 14.19 -28.11
N LYS A 216 4.76 12.89 -28.06
CA LYS A 216 5.24 12.08 -29.20
C LYS A 216 4.10 11.39 -29.96
N GLY A 217 2.84 11.67 -29.58
CA GLY A 217 1.65 11.04 -30.18
C GLY A 217 1.37 9.61 -29.70
N LYS A 218 2.06 9.13 -28.64
CA LYS A 218 1.81 7.80 -28.08
C LYS A 218 0.72 7.88 -27.02
N THR A 219 -0.27 7.01 -27.11
CA THR A 219 -1.32 6.89 -26.10
C THR A 219 -0.85 6.01 -24.96
N VAL A 220 -0.98 6.50 -23.74
CA VAL A 220 -0.69 5.79 -22.50
C VAL A 220 -1.99 5.46 -21.78
N ASP A 221 -2.18 4.19 -21.44
CA ASP A 221 -3.39 3.65 -20.82
C ASP A 221 -3.28 3.71 -19.28
N PHE A 222 -4.30 4.29 -18.63
CA PHE A 222 -4.44 4.43 -17.20
C PHE A 222 -5.56 3.56 -16.60
N LYS A 223 -6.24 2.73 -17.41
CA LYS A 223 -7.39 1.93 -16.96
C LYS A 223 -7.06 0.95 -15.85
N ASN A 224 -5.81 0.51 -15.78
CA ASN A 224 -5.32 -0.40 -14.75
C ASN A 224 -4.62 0.32 -13.59
N THR A 225 -4.73 1.64 -13.51
CA THR A 225 -4.13 2.42 -12.42
C THR A 225 -5.18 2.84 -11.39
N ILE A 226 -4.69 3.17 -10.18
CA ILE A 226 -5.45 3.86 -9.15
C ILE A 226 -4.83 5.24 -9.02
N LEU A 227 -5.64 6.28 -9.17
CA LEU A 227 -5.22 7.67 -9.03
C LEU A 227 -5.56 8.15 -7.62
N ILE A 228 -4.55 8.62 -6.91
CA ILE A 228 -4.71 9.19 -5.58
C ILE A 228 -4.11 10.60 -5.61
N MET A 229 -4.89 11.56 -5.20
CA MET A 229 -4.49 12.94 -5.02
C MET A 229 -4.52 13.26 -3.54
N THR A 230 -3.49 13.89 -2.99
CA THR A 230 -3.51 14.35 -1.60
C THR A 230 -3.56 15.86 -1.54
N SER A 231 -4.28 16.39 -0.57
CA SER A 231 -4.36 17.82 -0.30
C SER A 231 -4.48 18.09 1.20
N ASN A 232 -3.97 19.26 1.60
CA ASN A 232 -4.07 19.76 2.97
C ASN A 232 -5.14 20.88 3.08
N ILE A 233 -5.93 21.13 2.03
CA ILE A 233 -7.02 22.10 2.05
C ILE A 233 -8.01 21.72 3.14
N GLY A 234 -8.37 22.69 3.99
CA GLY A 234 -9.35 22.52 5.06
C GLY A 234 -8.84 21.71 6.27
N SER A 235 -7.54 21.43 6.35
CA SER A 235 -6.95 20.68 7.48
C SER A 235 -7.23 21.34 8.85
N GLU A 236 -7.28 22.66 8.92
CA GLU A 236 -7.62 23.42 10.13
C GLU A 236 -9.02 23.07 10.64
N TYR A 237 -10.00 23.01 9.74
CA TYR A 237 -11.38 22.64 10.09
C TYR A 237 -11.49 21.19 10.58
N LEU A 238 -10.66 20.30 10.04
CA LEU A 238 -10.62 18.89 10.47
C LEU A 238 -9.95 18.73 11.83
N LEU A 239 -8.94 19.55 12.15
CA LEU A 239 -8.26 19.53 13.46
C LEU A 239 -9.18 20.01 14.59
N GLU A 240 -9.99 21.02 14.33
CA GLU A 240 -10.90 21.61 15.33
C GLU A 240 -12.29 20.94 15.34
N GLY A 241 -12.65 20.29 14.26
CA GLY A 241 -14.01 19.78 14.02
C GLY A 241 -14.21 18.31 14.34
N ILE A 242 -13.56 17.77 15.38
CA ILE A 242 -13.78 16.40 15.88
C ILE A 242 -14.80 16.41 17.01
N ASP A 243 -15.68 15.42 17.03
CA ASP A 243 -16.64 15.21 18.11
C ASP A 243 -16.05 14.38 19.27
N GLU A 244 -16.84 14.15 20.32
CA GLU A 244 -16.45 13.35 21.49
C GLU A 244 -16.16 11.86 21.14
N ASN A 245 -16.68 11.38 20.02
CA ASN A 245 -16.47 10.01 19.54
C ASN A 245 -15.24 9.89 18.62
N GLY A 246 -14.55 11.00 18.34
CA GLY A 246 -13.40 11.03 17.44
C GLY A 246 -13.79 11.06 15.95
N GLU A 247 -15.05 11.41 15.62
CA GLU A 247 -15.53 11.51 14.25
C GLU A 247 -15.60 12.97 13.78
N ILE A 248 -15.53 13.17 12.45
CA ILE A 248 -15.57 14.51 11.85
C ILE A 248 -16.99 15.07 11.91
N LYS A 249 -17.16 16.22 12.53
CA LYS A 249 -18.46 16.92 12.60
C LYS A 249 -18.96 17.30 11.22
N PRO A 250 -20.29 17.23 10.96
CA PRO A 250 -20.87 17.61 9.66
C PRO A 250 -20.53 19.04 9.23
N GLU A 251 -20.44 19.97 10.20
CA GLU A 251 -20.10 21.38 9.94
C GLU A 251 -18.65 21.52 9.43
N ALA A 252 -17.70 20.79 10.04
CA ALA A 252 -16.30 20.77 9.59
C ALA A 252 -16.19 20.18 8.19
N SER A 253 -16.88 19.08 7.92
CA SER A 253 -16.95 18.47 6.59
C SER A 253 -17.51 19.46 5.55
N ALA A 254 -18.57 20.20 5.87
CA ALA A 254 -19.16 21.20 4.98
C ALA A 254 -18.18 22.36 4.69
N GLN A 255 -17.43 22.81 5.71
CA GLN A 255 -16.42 23.87 5.52
C GLN A 255 -15.25 23.38 4.61
N VAL A 256 -14.78 22.18 4.80
CA VAL A 256 -13.75 21.56 3.94
C VAL A 256 -14.25 21.48 2.51
N MET A 257 -15.48 20.99 2.29
CA MET A 257 -16.09 20.90 0.95
C MET A 257 -16.29 22.27 0.30
N ALA A 258 -16.61 23.31 1.08
CA ALA A 258 -16.70 24.67 0.59
C ALA A 258 -15.31 25.19 0.14
N GLY A 259 -14.27 24.95 0.95
CA GLY A 259 -12.88 25.26 0.60
C GLY A 259 -12.42 24.58 -0.70
N LEU A 260 -12.77 23.31 -0.89
CA LEU A 260 -12.47 22.58 -2.13
C LEU A 260 -13.13 23.18 -3.36
N LYS A 261 -14.43 23.53 -3.27
CA LYS A 261 -15.17 24.14 -4.38
C LYS A 261 -14.63 25.51 -4.78
N ASN A 262 -13.98 26.22 -3.86
CA ASN A 262 -13.31 27.49 -4.15
C ASN A 262 -11.96 27.30 -4.85
N HIS A 263 -11.30 26.14 -4.64
CA HIS A 263 -9.96 25.87 -5.16
C HIS A 263 -9.99 25.06 -6.46
N PHE A 264 -10.83 24.03 -6.52
CA PHE A 264 -10.95 23.14 -7.67
C PHE A 264 -12.23 23.40 -8.45
N ARG A 265 -12.14 23.26 -9.78
CA ARG A 265 -13.33 23.38 -10.64
C ARG A 265 -14.34 22.27 -10.31
N PRO A 266 -15.64 22.56 -10.31
CA PRO A 266 -16.67 21.55 -10.03
C PRO A 266 -16.60 20.35 -10.97
N GLU A 267 -16.24 20.57 -12.24
CA GLU A 267 -16.07 19.49 -13.22
C GLU A 267 -15.00 18.48 -12.82
N PHE A 268 -13.91 18.91 -12.16
CA PHE A 268 -12.85 18.04 -11.68
C PHE A 268 -13.33 17.21 -10.48
N LEU A 269 -13.94 17.86 -9.48
CA LEU A 269 -14.44 17.18 -8.28
C LEU A 269 -15.51 16.13 -8.62
N ASN A 270 -16.36 16.38 -9.62
CA ASN A 270 -17.42 15.47 -10.05
C ASN A 270 -16.91 14.25 -10.85
N ARG A 271 -15.64 14.24 -11.25
CA ARG A 271 -15.02 13.09 -11.95
C ARG A 271 -14.35 12.11 -11.00
N LEU A 272 -14.13 12.53 -9.76
CA LEU A 272 -13.55 11.68 -8.74
C LEU A 272 -14.58 10.64 -8.25
N ASP A 273 -14.10 9.42 -7.99
CA ASP A 273 -14.95 8.39 -7.41
C ASP A 273 -15.33 8.73 -5.97
N GLU A 274 -14.34 9.16 -5.16
CA GLU A 274 -14.58 9.52 -3.76
C GLU A 274 -13.64 10.67 -3.32
N ILE A 275 -14.18 11.54 -2.48
CA ILE A 275 -13.43 12.57 -1.75
C ILE A 275 -13.40 12.12 -0.28
N ILE A 276 -12.22 11.80 0.21
CA ILE A 276 -12.03 11.10 1.49
C ILE A 276 -11.33 12.02 2.48
N MET A 277 -11.97 12.28 3.59
CA MET A 277 -11.44 13.09 4.68
C MET A 277 -10.77 12.19 5.72
N PHE A 278 -9.50 12.47 5.98
CA PHE A 278 -8.71 11.79 7.00
C PHE A 278 -8.85 12.55 8.31
N LYS A 279 -9.25 11.86 9.36
CA LYS A 279 -9.35 12.45 10.69
C LYS A 279 -7.99 12.58 11.37
N PRO A 280 -7.79 13.54 12.25
CA PRO A 280 -6.62 13.59 13.13
C PRO A 280 -6.48 12.29 13.92
N LEU A 281 -5.23 11.94 14.23
CA LEU A 281 -4.94 10.70 14.97
C LEU A 281 -5.20 10.93 16.47
N ASP A 282 -5.91 10.02 17.11
CA ASP A 282 -6.08 9.95 18.55
C ASP A 282 -4.92 9.18 19.22
N LYS A 283 -4.87 9.21 20.54
CA LYS A 283 -3.81 8.54 21.33
C LYS A 283 -3.78 7.03 21.06
N ALA A 284 -4.92 6.39 20.87
CA ALA A 284 -5.02 4.96 20.60
C ALA A 284 -4.43 4.61 19.21
N SER A 285 -4.77 5.41 18.20
CA SER A 285 -4.20 5.27 16.85
C SER A 285 -2.69 5.47 16.84
N ILE A 286 -2.19 6.44 17.59
CA ILE A 286 -0.75 6.69 17.70
C ILE A 286 -0.03 5.50 18.35
N SER A 287 -0.60 4.93 19.42
CA SER A 287 -0.06 3.70 20.04
C SER A 287 -0.01 2.54 19.04
N GLY A 288 -1.07 2.36 18.24
CA GLY A 288 -1.09 1.39 17.14
C GLY A 288 0.03 1.62 16.13
N ILE A 289 0.28 2.88 15.74
CA ILE A 289 1.36 3.24 14.81
C ILE A 289 2.74 2.95 15.43
N VAL A 290 2.96 3.26 16.71
CA VAL A 290 4.22 2.91 17.40
C VAL A 290 4.45 1.40 17.36
N ASN A 291 3.42 0.59 17.63
CA ASN A 291 3.52 -0.85 17.58
C ASN A 291 3.88 -1.38 16.17
N LEU A 292 3.31 -0.79 15.12
CA LEU A 292 3.67 -1.12 13.73
C LEU A 292 5.14 -0.77 13.42
N LEU A 293 5.61 0.40 13.86
CA LEU A 293 7.00 0.81 13.67
C LEU A 293 7.98 -0.07 14.46
N LEU A 294 7.60 -0.50 15.67
CA LEU A 294 8.36 -1.47 16.46
C LEU A 294 8.39 -2.86 15.82
N ALA A 295 7.27 -3.31 15.26
CA ALA A 295 7.22 -4.57 14.52
C ALA A 295 8.12 -4.55 13.27
N ASP A 296 8.18 -3.42 12.57
CA ASP A 296 9.11 -3.24 11.44
C ASP A 296 10.58 -3.23 11.90
N LEU A 297 10.88 -2.56 13.03
CA LEU A 297 12.20 -2.59 13.62
C LEU A 297 12.60 -4.00 14.06
N ASN A 298 11.67 -4.74 14.69
CA ASN A 298 11.90 -6.14 15.08
C ASN A 298 12.21 -7.04 13.87
N LYS A 299 11.54 -6.86 12.73
CA LYS A 299 11.88 -7.57 11.49
C LYS A 299 13.31 -7.29 11.03
N ARG A 300 13.78 -6.04 11.16
CA ARG A 300 15.15 -5.65 10.77
C ARG A 300 16.24 -6.21 11.69
N ILE A 301 15.94 -6.44 12.97
CA ILE A 301 16.89 -7.01 13.93
C ILE A 301 16.73 -8.52 14.11
N ALA A 302 15.74 -9.15 13.47
CA ALA A 302 15.46 -10.58 13.55
C ALA A 302 16.66 -11.44 13.10
N ASP A 303 17.45 -10.97 12.10
CA ASP A 303 18.68 -11.66 11.66
C ASP A 303 19.75 -11.78 12.76
N LYS A 304 19.62 -10.97 13.82
CA LYS A 304 20.50 -11.02 15.01
C LYS A 304 19.88 -11.82 16.16
N GLU A 305 18.72 -12.44 15.92
CA GLU A 305 17.92 -13.16 16.92
C GLU A 305 17.54 -12.28 18.13
N LEU A 306 17.38 -10.95 17.93
CA LEU A 306 17.02 -10.00 18.97
C LEU A 306 15.55 -9.59 18.83
N THR A 307 14.92 -9.32 19.98
CA THR A 307 13.54 -8.80 20.04
C THR A 307 13.51 -7.53 20.88
N LEU A 308 12.86 -6.49 20.38
CA LEU A 308 12.67 -5.21 21.08
C LEU A 308 11.24 -5.10 21.62
N LYS A 309 11.12 -4.66 22.87
CA LYS A 309 9.84 -4.32 23.51
C LYS A 309 9.96 -2.99 24.25
N LEU A 310 8.85 -2.26 24.33
CA LEU A 310 8.71 -1.08 25.19
C LEU A 310 7.87 -1.44 26.40
N THR A 311 8.18 -0.85 27.55
CA THR A 311 7.25 -0.82 28.69
C THR A 311 6.14 0.20 28.45
N ASP A 312 5.05 0.14 29.22
CA ASP A 312 3.95 1.10 29.09
C ASP A 312 4.43 2.54 29.33
N ALA A 313 5.32 2.76 30.30
CA ALA A 313 5.92 4.06 30.58
C ALA A 313 6.77 4.57 29.39
N ALA A 314 7.56 3.71 28.76
CA ALA A 314 8.32 4.06 27.58
C ALA A 314 7.41 4.32 26.37
N MET A 315 6.32 3.56 26.22
CA MET A 315 5.33 3.75 25.17
C MET A 315 4.64 5.13 25.31
N ASP A 316 4.13 5.45 26.49
CA ASP A 316 3.49 6.74 26.78
C ASP A 316 4.44 7.91 26.51
N HIS A 317 5.70 7.80 26.93
CA HIS A 317 6.70 8.82 26.65
C HIS A 317 7.00 8.98 25.15
N VAL A 318 7.12 7.87 24.41
CA VAL A 318 7.33 7.91 22.96
C VAL A 318 6.16 8.58 22.25
N ILE A 319 4.94 8.29 22.67
CA ILE A 319 3.72 8.92 22.14
C ILE A 319 3.74 10.42 22.42
N GLU A 320 3.99 10.83 23.66
CA GLU A 320 3.96 12.24 24.07
C GLU A 320 5.07 13.07 23.39
N ALA A 321 6.29 12.52 23.31
CA ALA A 321 7.43 13.21 22.71
C ALA A 321 7.46 13.15 21.17
N GLY A 322 6.81 12.16 20.57
CA GLY A 322 6.85 11.92 19.11
C GLY A 322 5.60 12.38 18.37
N TYR A 323 4.52 12.79 19.03
CA TYR A 323 3.30 13.23 18.39
C TYR A 323 3.16 14.76 18.43
N ASP A 324 2.69 15.32 17.32
CA ASP A 324 2.32 16.71 17.19
C ASP A 324 0.97 16.81 16.45
N PRO A 325 -0.04 17.51 16.98
CA PRO A 325 -1.36 17.62 16.34
C PRO A 325 -1.34 18.15 14.91
N HIS A 326 -0.41 19.03 14.57
CA HIS A 326 -0.28 19.62 13.21
C HIS A 326 0.53 18.73 12.25
N TYR A 327 1.53 18.01 12.77
CA TYR A 327 2.41 17.15 11.98
C TYR A 327 2.06 15.66 12.06
N GLY A 328 1.08 15.29 12.88
CA GLY A 328 0.60 13.93 13.08
C GLY A 328 1.69 12.97 13.55
N ALA A 329 1.74 11.79 12.97
CA ALA A 329 2.73 10.76 13.30
C ALA A 329 4.09 10.93 12.57
N ARG A 330 4.27 11.98 11.76
CA ARG A 330 5.55 12.19 11.02
C ARG A 330 6.75 12.40 11.96
N PRO A 331 6.66 13.18 13.05
CA PRO A 331 7.76 13.32 14.02
C PRO A 331 8.08 12.03 14.77
N LEU A 332 7.09 11.17 14.99
CA LEU A 332 7.21 9.91 15.73
C LEU A 332 8.28 8.97 15.14
N LYS A 333 8.28 8.79 13.82
CA LYS A 333 9.29 7.97 13.13
C LYS A 333 10.70 8.50 13.39
N ARG A 334 10.86 9.82 13.33
CA ARG A 334 12.16 10.48 13.59
C ARG A 334 12.57 10.33 15.05
N TYR A 335 11.61 10.45 15.97
CA TYR A 335 11.84 10.25 17.40
C TYR A 335 12.32 8.82 17.70
N LEU A 336 11.61 7.81 17.18
CA LEU A 336 12.01 6.40 17.32
C LEU A 336 13.40 6.15 16.76
N GLN A 337 13.69 6.66 15.57
CA GLN A 337 15.01 6.50 14.94
C GLN A 337 16.13 7.10 15.80
N LYS A 338 15.91 8.32 16.33
CA LYS A 338 16.94 9.03 17.11
C LYS A 338 17.13 8.42 18.50
N ASN A 339 16.04 8.07 19.19
CA ASN A 339 16.10 7.71 20.60
C ASN A 339 16.03 6.19 20.84
N VAL A 340 15.29 5.44 20.03
CA VAL A 340 15.14 4.00 20.19
C VAL A 340 16.15 3.24 19.34
N GLU A 341 16.16 3.44 18.01
CA GLU A 341 17.08 2.71 17.12
C GLU A 341 18.55 3.00 17.47
N THR A 342 18.89 4.25 17.80
CA THR A 342 20.27 4.62 18.19
C THR A 342 20.69 3.95 19.50
N LEU A 343 19.78 3.83 20.47
CA LEU A 343 20.05 3.17 21.75
C LEU A 343 20.28 1.67 21.55
N VAL A 344 19.40 1.02 20.79
CA VAL A 344 19.54 -0.40 20.43
C VAL A 344 20.82 -0.64 19.63
N ALA A 345 21.14 0.22 18.66
CA ALA A 345 22.36 0.08 17.87
C ALA A 345 23.64 0.18 18.72
N LYS A 346 23.68 1.09 19.70
CA LYS A 346 24.80 1.20 20.65
C LYS A 346 24.99 -0.08 21.44
N SER A 347 23.91 -0.66 21.96
CA SER A 347 23.99 -1.89 22.76
C SER A 347 24.36 -3.12 21.93
N ILE A 348 23.98 -3.17 20.66
CA ILE A 348 24.44 -4.20 19.72
C ILE A 348 25.96 -4.06 19.49
N LEU A 349 26.45 -2.85 19.29
CA LEU A 349 27.87 -2.58 18.99
C LEU A 349 28.79 -2.75 20.21
N SER A 350 28.26 -2.53 21.43
CA SER A 350 29.01 -2.75 22.68
C SER A 350 29.14 -4.23 23.07
N ASN A 351 28.56 -5.15 22.29
CA ASN A 351 28.50 -6.60 22.57
C ASN A 351 27.86 -6.94 23.94
N GLU A 352 26.98 -6.09 24.43
CA GLU A 352 26.23 -6.35 25.67
C GLU A 352 25.07 -7.31 25.47
N LEU A 353 24.66 -7.55 24.22
CA LEU A 353 23.52 -8.37 23.82
C LEU A 353 23.99 -9.69 23.20
N ARG A 354 23.26 -10.76 23.51
CA ARG A 354 23.45 -12.11 22.96
C ARG A 354 22.30 -12.46 22.04
N ALA A 355 22.53 -13.38 21.12
CA ALA A 355 21.47 -13.97 20.31
C ALA A 355 20.40 -14.59 21.21
N GLY A 356 19.13 -14.31 20.95
CA GLY A 356 17.99 -14.72 21.76
C GLY A 356 17.55 -13.71 22.83
N ASP A 357 18.29 -12.61 23.04
CA ASP A 357 17.93 -11.63 24.07
C ASP A 357 16.72 -10.78 23.66
N THR A 358 15.90 -10.45 24.66
CA THR A 358 14.82 -9.46 24.52
C THR A 358 15.27 -8.14 25.13
N ILE A 359 15.39 -7.11 24.28
CA ILE A 359 15.72 -5.74 24.68
C ILE A 359 14.44 -5.08 25.16
N THR A 360 14.34 -4.80 26.47
CA THR A 360 13.21 -4.06 27.01
C THR A 360 13.63 -2.62 27.29
N LEU A 361 12.98 -1.66 26.60
CA LEU A 361 13.19 -0.25 26.87
C LEU A 361 12.19 0.24 27.91
N ASP A 362 12.69 1.00 28.89
CA ASP A 362 11.90 1.64 29.93
C ASP A 362 12.17 3.16 29.97
N TYR A 363 11.39 3.90 30.71
CA TYR A 363 11.53 5.35 30.87
C TYR A 363 11.66 5.71 32.35
N ASP A 364 12.74 6.41 32.72
CA ASP A 364 13.05 6.78 34.10
C ASP A 364 12.52 8.16 34.53
N GLY A 365 11.71 8.81 33.70
CA GLY A 365 11.23 10.17 33.87
C GLY A 365 12.10 11.23 33.20
N ASN A 366 13.28 10.85 32.69
CA ASN A 366 14.23 11.77 32.03
C ASN A 366 14.65 11.26 30.64
N ALA A 367 14.95 9.97 30.51
CA ALA A 367 15.42 9.36 29.27
C ALA A 367 14.93 7.92 29.10
N LEU A 368 14.92 7.43 27.85
CA LEU A 368 14.74 6.02 27.55
C LEU A 368 16.05 5.27 27.85
N TYR A 369 15.94 4.13 28.49
CA TYR A 369 17.07 3.26 28.79
C TYR A 369 16.72 1.78 28.58
N ILE A 370 17.74 0.94 28.43
CA ILE A 370 17.55 -0.50 28.36
C ILE A 370 17.44 -1.07 29.78
N LYS A 371 16.29 -1.67 30.06
CA LYS A 371 16.05 -2.37 31.32
C LYS A 371 16.80 -3.69 31.29
N LYS A 372 17.71 -3.87 32.23
CA LYS A 372 18.47 -5.11 32.43
C LYS A 372 17.63 -6.16 33.16
#